data_ae188dbfa65aff1cd40500604ad6d408
#
_entry.id   ae188dbfa65aff1cd40500604ad6d408
#
_cell.length_a   1.000
_cell.length_b   1.000
_cell.length_c   1.000
_cell.angle_alpha   90.00
_cell.angle_beta   90.00
_cell.angle_gamma   90.00
#
_symmetry.space_group_name_H-M   'P 1'
#
loop_
_entity.id
_entity.type
_entity.pdbx_description
1 polymer ?
#
loop_
_entity_poly.entity_id
_entity_poly.type
_entity_poly.pdbx_seq_one_letter_code
_entity_poly.pdbx_strand_id
1 'polypeptide(L)'
;MIYLDLFLGFLKVGCFAFGGAYGAIPLIRDVVLSYGWLSDETLTYMIAVSESTPGPIMVNLATYVGSSQAGMLGATVATLAVVLPSFIIILLVTALLKTALKNKYVQAVLRGLKPCVIGIVLATGIYMVFGNCFGAISSVTVNVQAITITVLLVVSMFGYKHFAKKKLSPILLIIISAVAGMAVYGI
;
A
#
# COMPACT_ATOMS: atom_id res chain seq x y z
N MET A 1 -0.92 22.57 20.70
CA MET A 1 0.52 22.13 20.77
C MET A 1 0.74 21.13 19.64
N ILE A 2 1.31 21.59 18.54
CA ILE A 2 1.33 20.86 17.26
C ILE A 2 1.90 19.41 17.36
N TYR A 3 2.95 19.17 18.12
CA TYR A 3 3.55 17.84 18.28
C TYR A 3 2.62 16.85 18.99
N LEU A 4 1.87 17.30 19.98
CA LEU A 4 0.90 16.48 20.70
C LEU A 4 -0.29 16.14 19.81
N ASP A 5 -0.75 17.12 19.03
CA ASP A 5 -1.87 16.96 18.11
C ASP A 5 -1.48 15.98 16.99
N LEU A 6 -0.26 16.11 16.42
CA LEU A 6 0.29 15.15 15.45
C LEU A 6 0.40 13.75 16.06
N PHE A 7 0.91 13.64 17.28
CA PHE A 7 1.03 12.35 17.95
C PHE A 7 -0.33 11.68 18.16
N LEU A 8 -1.29 12.39 18.75
CA LEU A 8 -2.63 11.83 19.04
C LEU A 8 -3.41 11.55 17.77
N GLY A 9 -3.36 12.45 16.79
CA GLY A 9 -4.02 12.26 15.51
C GLY A 9 -3.53 11.04 14.76
N PHE A 10 -2.21 10.87 14.61
CA PHE A 10 -1.64 9.71 13.93
C PHE A 10 -1.63 8.43 14.77
N LEU A 11 -1.63 8.53 16.10
CA LEU A 11 -1.86 7.39 16.97
C LEU A 11 -3.28 6.81 16.76
N LYS A 12 -4.29 7.68 16.67
CA LYS A 12 -5.66 7.30 16.32
C LYS A 12 -5.72 6.59 14.96
N VAL A 13 -5.06 7.15 13.95
CA VAL A 13 -4.95 6.50 12.63
C VAL A 13 -4.32 5.11 12.75
N GLY A 14 -3.20 4.98 13.44
CA GLY A 14 -2.51 3.70 13.63
C GLY A 14 -3.32 2.64 14.38
N CYS A 15 -4.18 3.06 15.33
CA CYS A 15 -5.05 2.16 16.06
C CYS A 15 -6.23 1.65 15.24
N PHE A 16 -6.78 2.45 14.35
CA PHE A 16 -8.04 2.15 13.65
C PHE A 16 -7.87 1.82 12.17
N ALA A 17 -6.66 1.88 11.63
CA ALA A 17 -6.37 1.57 10.24
C ALA A 17 -6.40 0.06 9.96
N PHE A 18 -7.56 -0.55 10.10
CA PHE A 18 -7.78 -1.94 9.73
C PHE A 18 -8.20 -2.01 8.24
N GLY A 19 -7.55 -2.88 7.48
CA GLY A 19 -7.92 -3.11 6.07
C GLY A 19 -6.90 -2.61 5.04
N GLY A 20 -5.70 -2.27 5.49
CA GLY A 20 -4.60 -1.85 4.61
C GLY A 20 -4.57 -0.36 4.29
N ALA A 21 -3.70 0.03 3.36
CA ALA A 21 -3.42 1.42 3.06
C ALA A 21 -4.66 2.22 2.61
N TYR A 22 -5.47 1.65 1.74
CA TYR A 22 -6.68 2.31 1.23
C TYR A 22 -7.77 2.49 2.29
N GLY A 23 -7.86 1.57 3.27
CA GLY A 23 -8.77 1.72 4.41
C GLY A 23 -8.34 2.82 5.40
N ALA A 24 -7.06 3.16 5.43
CA ALA A 24 -6.51 4.21 6.29
C ALA A 24 -6.68 5.63 5.69
N ILE A 25 -6.79 5.78 4.38
CA ILE A 25 -6.88 7.08 3.70
C ILE A 25 -8.06 7.91 4.22
N PRO A 26 -9.30 7.40 4.30
CA PRO A 26 -10.42 8.17 4.84
C PRO A 26 -10.19 8.65 6.28
N LEU A 27 -9.59 7.77 7.11
CA LEU A 27 -9.29 8.10 8.50
C LEU A 27 -8.22 9.19 8.64
N ILE A 28 -7.17 9.14 7.80
CA ILE A 28 -6.14 10.18 7.74
C ILE A 28 -6.78 11.50 7.27
N ARG A 29 -7.65 11.45 6.25
CA ARG A 29 -8.37 12.61 5.75
C ARG A 29 -9.18 13.27 6.85
N ASP A 30 -9.97 12.50 7.58
CA ASP A 30 -10.75 12.97 8.72
C ASP A 30 -9.88 13.67 9.78
N VAL A 31 -8.77 13.05 10.16
CA VAL A 31 -7.84 13.61 11.15
C VAL A 31 -7.23 14.91 10.64
N VAL A 32 -6.64 14.90 9.44
CA VAL A 32 -5.94 16.06 8.86
C VAL A 32 -6.87 17.27 8.68
N LEU A 33 -8.09 17.03 8.20
CA LEU A 33 -9.08 18.10 8.00
C LEU A 33 -9.66 18.59 9.32
N SER A 34 -9.92 17.71 10.30
CA SER A 34 -10.44 18.11 11.61
C SER A 34 -9.49 19.00 12.41
N TYR A 35 -8.18 18.78 12.25
CA TYR A 35 -7.16 19.64 12.84
C TYR A 35 -6.83 20.87 11.97
N GLY A 36 -7.34 20.94 10.75
CA GLY A 36 -7.05 22.03 9.82
C GLY A 36 -5.58 22.09 9.37
N TRP A 37 -4.88 20.96 9.38
CA TRP A 37 -3.47 20.93 9.01
C TRP A 37 -3.21 21.19 7.53
N LEU A 38 -4.09 20.69 6.65
CA LEU A 38 -3.98 20.83 5.21
C LEU A 38 -5.36 21.03 4.59
N SER A 39 -5.39 21.65 3.40
CA SER A 39 -6.58 21.64 2.56
C SER A 39 -6.81 20.25 1.95
N ASP A 40 -8.04 19.97 1.57
CA ASP A 40 -8.42 18.70 0.94
C ASP A 40 -7.67 18.45 -0.38
N GLU A 41 -7.43 19.49 -1.14
CA GLU A 41 -6.67 19.46 -2.38
C GLU A 41 -5.21 19.09 -2.15
N THR A 42 -4.55 19.73 -1.17
CA THR A 42 -3.15 19.44 -0.81
C THR A 42 -3.01 18.00 -0.28
N LEU A 43 -3.96 17.55 0.53
CA LEU A 43 -3.97 16.19 1.04
C LEU A 43 -4.13 15.16 -0.09
N THR A 44 -5.02 15.42 -1.06
CA THR A 44 -5.20 14.55 -2.23
C THR A 44 -3.91 14.43 -3.05
N TYR A 45 -3.19 15.53 -3.24
CA TYR A 45 -1.88 15.52 -3.87
C TYR A 45 -0.85 14.70 -3.06
N MET A 46 -0.80 14.86 -1.74
CA MET A 46 0.09 14.09 -0.88
C MET A 46 -0.23 12.58 -0.87
N ILE A 47 -1.49 12.20 -1.01
CA ILE A 47 -1.90 10.80 -1.18
C ILE A 47 -1.28 10.23 -2.45
N ALA A 48 -1.41 10.91 -3.58
CA ALA A 48 -0.84 10.47 -4.85
C ALA A 48 0.70 10.34 -4.79
N VAL A 49 1.38 11.28 -4.13
CA VAL A 49 2.82 11.21 -3.88
C VAL A 49 3.18 10.01 -2.99
N SER A 50 2.37 9.75 -1.94
CA SER A 50 2.58 8.60 -1.04
C SER A 50 2.40 7.26 -1.73
N GLU A 51 1.48 7.17 -2.69
CA GLU A 51 1.28 5.97 -3.53
C GLU A 51 2.45 5.73 -4.48
N SER A 52 3.07 6.80 -4.97
CA SER A 52 4.24 6.74 -5.84
C SER A 52 5.55 6.49 -5.09
N THR A 53 5.56 6.69 -3.77
CA THR A 53 6.76 6.54 -2.93
C THR A 53 6.86 5.08 -2.43
N PRO A 54 8.03 4.41 -2.61
CA PRO A 54 8.22 3.07 -2.08
C PRO A 54 8.03 3.03 -0.55
N GLY A 55 7.09 2.21 -0.08
CA GLY A 55 6.81 2.03 1.34
C GLY A 55 5.32 2.00 1.68
N PRO A 56 4.96 1.81 2.96
CA PRO A 56 3.57 1.82 3.38
C PRO A 56 2.97 3.23 3.21
N ILE A 57 1.94 3.38 2.38
CA ILE A 57 1.28 4.66 2.07
C ILE A 57 0.92 5.44 3.33
N MET A 58 0.38 4.75 4.34
CA MET A 58 -0.01 5.35 5.62
C MET A 58 1.18 5.98 6.37
N VAL A 59 2.35 5.32 6.34
CA VAL A 59 3.59 5.81 6.97
C VAL A 59 4.15 6.99 6.18
N ASN A 60 4.19 6.88 4.85
CA ASN A 60 4.64 7.95 3.98
C ASN A 60 3.78 9.21 4.17
N LEU A 61 2.46 9.04 4.19
CA LEU A 61 1.52 10.15 4.36
C LEU A 61 1.65 10.81 5.75
N ALA A 62 1.82 10.02 6.82
CA ALA A 62 2.09 10.54 8.16
C ALA A 62 3.40 11.36 8.20
N THR A 63 4.44 10.87 7.54
CA THR A 63 5.72 11.56 7.42
C THR A 63 5.56 12.89 6.67
N TYR A 64 4.85 12.91 5.55
CA TYR A 64 4.63 14.12 4.75
C TYR A 64 3.79 15.16 5.51
N VAL A 65 2.68 14.76 6.12
CA VAL A 65 1.85 15.66 6.92
C VAL A 65 2.63 16.20 8.11
N GLY A 66 3.33 15.34 8.86
CA GLY A 66 4.16 15.75 9.97
C GLY A 66 5.26 16.72 9.56
N SER A 67 5.92 16.47 8.42
CA SER A 67 6.95 17.34 7.87
C SER A 67 6.39 18.71 7.46
N SER A 68 5.23 18.75 6.84
CA SER A 68 4.59 20.00 6.43
C SER A 68 4.16 20.88 7.61
N GLN A 69 3.80 20.28 8.75
CA GLN A 69 3.31 21.00 9.92
C GLN A 69 4.40 21.44 10.89
N ALA A 70 5.42 20.63 11.10
CA ALA A 70 6.44 20.88 12.12
C ALA A 70 7.86 20.40 11.71
N GLY A 71 8.14 20.39 10.41
CA GLY A 71 9.43 20.01 9.86
C GLY A 71 9.86 18.59 10.25
N MET A 72 11.16 18.38 10.40
CA MET A 72 11.75 17.05 10.63
C MET A 72 11.29 16.41 11.95
N LEU A 73 11.08 17.20 12.99
CA LEU A 73 10.54 16.72 14.28
C LEU A 73 9.07 16.31 14.14
N GLY A 74 8.27 17.07 13.41
CA GLY A 74 6.89 16.69 13.11
C GLY A 74 6.78 15.39 12.31
N ALA A 75 7.65 15.22 11.30
CA ALA A 75 7.74 13.99 10.55
C ALA A 75 8.03 12.77 11.42
N THR A 76 9.04 12.87 12.30
CA THR A 76 9.40 11.77 13.20
C THR A 76 8.28 11.44 14.18
N VAL A 77 7.65 12.43 14.79
CA VAL A 77 6.55 12.25 15.75
C VAL A 77 5.35 11.57 15.08
N ALA A 78 4.91 12.06 13.93
CA ALA A 78 3.77 11.50 13.21
C ALA A 78 4.04 10.06 12.73
N THR A 79 5.25 9.81 12.22
CA THR A 79 5.67 8.47 11.76
C THR A 79 5.73 7.48 12.92
N LEU A 80 6.32 7.85 14.05
CA LEU A 80 6.35 6.97 15.22
C LEU A 80 4.95 6.72 15.77
N ALA A 81 4.10 7.75 15.82
CA ALA A 81 2.74 7.64 16.33
C ALA A 81 1.89 6.65 15.50
N VAL A 82 1.98 6.68 14.18
CA VAL A 82 1.20 5.79 13.30
C VAL A 82 1.67 4.34 13.36
N VAL A 83 2.97 4.10 13.60
CA VAL A 83 3.55 2.74 13.65
C VAL A 83 3.40 2.10 15.03
N LEU A 84 3.42 2.89 16.09
CA LEU A 84 3.46 2.44 17.48
C LEU A 84 2.34 1.46 17.86
N PRO A 85 1.05 1.68 17.52
CA PRO A 85 -0.01 0.74 17.86
C PRO A 85 0.19 -0.65 17.23
N SER A 86 0.50 -0.68 15.94
CA SER A 86 0.76 -1.92 15.21
C SER A 86 1.96 -2.68 15.80
N PHE A 87 3.00 -1.96 16.17
CA PHE A 87 4.19 -2.54 16.80
C PHE A 87 3.86 -3.19 18.15
N ILE A 88 3.12 -2.47 19.01
CA ILE A 88 2.69 -3.00 20.32
C ILE A 88 1.80 -4.22 20.15
N ILE A 89 0.82 -4.17 19.24
CA ILE A 89 -0.09 -5.29 18.97
C ILE A 89 0.71 -6.51 18.51
N ILE A 90 1.66 -6.36 17.59
CA ILE A 90 2.48 -7.47 17.11
C ILE A 90 3.34 -8.06 18.22
N LEU A 91 3.92 -7.24 19.10
CA LEU A 91 4.67 -7.73 20.25
C LEU A 91 3.79 -8.55 21.21
N LEU A 92 2.62 -8.02 21.55
CA LEU A 92 1.64 -8.71 22.42
C LEU A 92 1.19 -10.03 21.79
N VAL A 93 0.80 -10.00 20.53
CA VAL A 93 0.37 -11.19 19.77
C VAL A 93 1.50 -12.22 19.74
N THR A 94 2.73 -11.79 19.46
CA THR A 94 3.90 -12.69 19.41
C THR A 94 4.17 -13.33 20.78
N ALA A 95 4.09 -12.55 21.85
CA ALA A 95 4.29 -13.07 23.21
C ALA A 95 3.23 -14.11 23.60
N LEU A 96 1.96 -13.83 23.30
CA LEU A 96 0.84 -14.73 23.58
C LEU A 96 0.82 -15.95 22.64
N LEU A 97 1.18 -15.76 21.39
CA LEU A 97 1.07 -16.77 20.34
C LEU A 97 2.16 -17.85 20.43
N LYS A 98 3.29 -17.61 21.12
CA LYS A 98 4.34 -18.63 21.29
C LYS A 98 3.79 -19.96 21.82
N THR A 99 2.86 -19.91 22.76
CA THR A 99 2.21 -21.12 23.31
C THR A 99 1.08 -21.61 22.39
N ALA A 100 0.28 -20.69 21.81
CA ALA A 100 -0.82 -21.02 20.93
C ALA A 100 -0.36 -21.64 19.60
N LEU A 101 0.79 -21.24 19.05
CA LEU A 101 1.34 -21.80 17.82
C LEU A 101 1.72 -23.30 17.93
N LYS A 102 1.85 -23.82 19.15
CA LYS A 102 2.03 -25.27 19.38
C LYS A 102 0.71 -26.05 19.27
N ASN A 103 -0.43 -25.36 19.32
CA ASN A 103 -1.74 -25.98 19.23
C ASN A 103 -2.07 -26.35 17.77
N LYS A 104 -2.45 -27.62 17.53
CA LYS A 104 -2.79 -28.15 16.20
C LYS A 104 -3.95 -27.40 15.53
N TYR A 105 -4.93 -26.94 16.31
CA TYR A 105 -6.08 -26.17 15.80
C TYR A 105 -5.67 -24.78 15.30
N VAL A 106 -4.82 -24.08 16.05
CA VAL A 106 -4.26 -22.78 15.62
C VAL A 106 -3.45 -22.92 14.34
N GLN A 107 -2.63 -23.97 14.25
CA GLN A 107 -1.88 -24.26 13.03
C GLN A 107 -2.79 -24.58 11.83
N ALA A 108 -3.90 -25.28 12.04
CA ALA A 108 -4.86 -25.57 10.99
C ALA A 108 -5.54 -24.29 10.46
N VAL A 109 -5.95 -23.39 11.35
CA VAL A 109 -6.51 -22.07 10.99
C VAL A 109 -5.49 -21.25 10.21
N LEU A 110 -4.25 -21.16 10.69
CA LEU A 110 -3.18 -20.42 10.00
C LEU A 110 -2.84 -21.01 8.61
N ARG A 111 -2.91 -22.34 8.48
CA ARG A 111 -2.75 -22.97 7.15
C ARG A 111 -3.90 -22.63 6.20
N GLY A 112 -5.13 -22.56 6.72
CA GLY A 112 -6.32 -22.16 5.94
C GLY A 112 -6.31 -20.69 5.52
N LEU A 113 -5.69 -19.80 6.31
CA LEU A 113 -5.57 -18.37 5.96
C LEU A 113 -4.65 -18.11 4.74
N LYS A 114 -3.62 -18.94 4.55
CA LYS A 114 -2.69 -18.76 3.43
C LYS A 114 -3.36 -18.74 2.05
N PRO A 115 -4.19 -19.72 1.67
CA PRO A 115 -4.89 -19.69 0.38
C PRO A 115 -5.90 -18.54 0.28
N CYS A 116 -6.53 -18.12 1.40
CA CYS A 116 -7.41 -16.96 1.42
C CYS A 116 -6.67 -15.67 1.05
N VAL A 117 -5.50 -15.43 1.68
CA VAL A 117 -4.66 -14.27 1.35
C VAL A 117 -4.19 -14.31 -0.10
N ILE A 118 -3.78 -15.48 -0.61
CA ILE A 118 -3.41 -15.64 -2.02
C ILE A 118 -4.59 -15.30 -2.93
N GLY A 119 -5.81 -15.78 -2.59
CA GLY A 119 -7.02 -15.48 -3.34
C GLY A 119 -7.34 -13.99 -3.39
N ILE A 120 -7.23 -13.29 -2.26
CA ILE A 120 -7.46 -11.83 -2.18
C ILE A 120 -6.44 -11.08 -3.04
N VAL A 121 -5.15 -11.41 -2.92
CA VAL A 121 -4.09 -10.76 -3.71
C VAL A 121 -4.28 -10.99 -5.21
N LEU A 122 -4.63 -12.21 -5.62
CA LEU A 122 -4.92 -12.52 -7.02
C LEU A 122 -6.16 -11.77 -7.52
N ALA A 123 -7.25 -11.76 -6.74
CA ALA A 123 -8.47 -11.04 -7.11
C ALA A 123 -8.20 -9.54 -7.28
N THR A 124 -7.47 -8.93 -6.35
CA THR A 124 -7.08 -7.52 -6.44
C THR A 124 -6.19 -7.26 -7.66
N GLY A 125 -5.21 -8.12 -7.92
CA GLY A 125 -4.35 -8.00 -9.10
C GLY A 125 -5.13 -8.09 -10.41
N ILE A 126 -6.04 -9.06 -10.53
CA ILE A 126 -6.93 -9.20 -11.69
C ILE A 126 -7.82 -7.97 -11.83
N TYR A 127 -8.43 -7.51 -10.74
CA TYR A 127 -9.29 -6.31 -10.74
C TYR A 127 -8.54 -5.07 -11.24
N MET A 128 -7.30 -4.85 -10.76
CA MET A 128 -6.46 -3.74 -11.21
C MET A 128 -6.10 -3.83 -12.69
N VAL A 129 -5.73 -5.02 -13.18
CA VAL A 129 -5.43 -5.23 -14.61
C VAL A 129 -6.67 -4.95 -15.46
N PHE A 130 -7.84 -5.47 -15.07
CA PHE A 130 -9.08 -5.20 -15.78
C PHE A 130 -9.46 -3.72 -15.74
N GLY A 131 -9.35 -3.06 -14.59
CA GLY A 131 -9.62 -1.63 -14.45
C GLY A 131 -8.74 -0.76 -15.35
N ASN A 132 -7.45 -1.08 -15.44
CA ASN A 132 -6.51 -0.35 -16.30
C ASN A 132 -6.71 -0.63 -17.80
N CYS A 133 -7.08 -1.85 -18.17
CA CYS A 133 -7.27 -2.22 -19.57
C CYS A 133 -8.63 -1.81 -20.13
N PHE A 134 -9.69 -1.87 -19.33
CA PHE A 134 -11.07 -1.71 -19.78
C PHE A 134 -11.81 -0.53 -19.12
N GLY A 135 -11.15 0.22 -18.21
CA GLY A 135 -11.75 1.33 -17.49
C GLY A 135 -12.72 0.89 -16.39
N ALA A 136 -13.53 1.82 -15.89
CA ALA A 136 -14.53 1.52 -14.87
C ALA A 136 -15.68 0.68 -15.45
N ILE A 137 -16.26 -0.19 -14.63
CA ILE A 137 -17.37 -1.10 -15.02
C ILE A 137 -18.57 -0.33 -15.62
N SER A 138 -18.74 0.95 -15.24
CA SER A 138 -19.82 1.81 -15.74
C SER A 138 -19.53 2.49 -17.09
N SER A 139 -18.25 2.54 -17.51
CA SER A 139 -17.83 3.11 -18.80
C SER A 139 -16.65 2.33 -19.35
N VAL A 140 -16.96 1.32 -20.16
CA VAL A 140 -15.92 0.48 -20.77
C VAL A 140 -15.17 1.29 -21.82
N THR A 141 -13.97 1.73 -21.49
CA THR A 141 -13.04 2.35 -22.44
C THR A 141 -11.83 1.47 -22.61
N VAL A 142 -11.67 0.90 -23.81
CA VAL A 142 -10.54 0.01 -24.12
C VAL A 142 -9.26 0.82 -24.21
N ASN A 143 -8.36 0.65 -23.26
CA ASN A 143 -7.04 1.30 -23.27
C ASN A 143 -6.03 0.37 -23.95
N VAL A 144 -5.84 0.57 -25.27
CA VAL A 144 -4.92 -0.25 -26.08
C VAL A 144 -3.49 -0.18 -25.55
N GLN A 145 -3.04 0.97 -25.03
CA GLN A 145 -1.71 1.16 -24.46
C GLN A 145 -1.50 0.29 -23.22
N ALA A 146 -2.48 0.29 -22.30
CA ALA A 146 -2.44 -0.54 -21.10
C ALA A 146 -2.45 -2.03 -21.42
N ILE A 147 -3.25 -2.45 -22.42
CA ILE A 147 -3.29 -3.83 -22.90
C ILE A 147 -1.93 -4.23 -23.48
N THR A 148 -1.33 -3.39 -24.31
CA THR A 148 -0.03 -3.65 -24.94
C THR A 148 1.06 -3.86 -23.87
N ILE A 149 1.12 -2.99 -22.85
CA ILE A 149 2.08 -3.11 -21.75
C ILE A 149 1.82 -4.40 -20.95
N THR A 150 0.55 -4.69 -20.64
CA THR A 150 0.18 -5.91 -19.91
C THR A 150 0.61 -7.17 -20.65
N VAL A 151 0.34 -7.25 -21.95
CA VAL A 151 0.76 -8.38 -22.80
C VAL A 151 2.28 -8.50 -22.83
N LEU A 152 3.00 -7.38 -23.01
CA LEU A 152 4.45 -7.35 -23.04
C LEU A 152 5.05 -7.85 -21.72
N LEU A 153 4.48 -7.47 -20.58
CA LEU A 153 4.94 -7.93 -19.27
C LEU A 153 4.69 -9.43 -19.08
N VAL A 154 3.52 -9.92 -19.47
CA VAL A 154 3.20 -11.36 -19.41
C VAL A 154 4.15 -12.16 -20.29
N VAL A 155 4.37 -11.73 -21.53
CA VAL A 155 5.31 -12.38 -22.46
C VAL A 155 6.73 -12.36 -21.91
N SER A 156 7.18 -11.22 -21.36
CA SER A 156 8.50 -11.11 -20.72
C SER A 156 8.67 -12.07 -19.55
N MET A 157 7.64 -12.21 -18.72
CA MET A 157 7.66 -13.09 -17.56
C MET A 157 7.73 -14.57 -17.96
N PHE A 158 6.92 -15.00 -18.94
CA PHE A 158 6.93 -16.36 -19.43
C PHE A 158 8.18 -16.67 -20.27
N GLY A 159 8.61 -15.74 -21.12
CA GLY A 159 9.81 -15.86 -21.94
C GLY A 159 11.06 -16.02 -21.08
N TYR A 160 11.25 -15.13 -20.08
CA TYR A 160 12.39 -15.23 -19.18
C TYR A 160 12.40 -16.55 -18.39
N LYS A 161 11.24 -16.98 -17.91
CA LYS A 161 11.11 -18.28 -17.22
C LYS A 161 11.49 -19.46 -18.13
N HIS A 162 11.15 -19.37 -19.41
CA HIS A 162 11.44 -20.43 -20.39
C HIS A 162 12.94 -20.47 -20.75
N PHE A 163 13.55 -19.30 -21.03
CA PHE A 163 14.93 -19.20 -21.48
C PHE A 163 15.95 -19.29 -20.33
N ALA A 164 15.74 -18.56 -19.24
CA ALA A 164 16.69 -18.46 -18.15
C ALA A 164 16.48 -19.51 -17.05
N LYS A 165 15.40 -20.31 -17.09
CA LYS A 165 14.99 -21.29 -16.05
C LYS A 165 14.96 -20.70 -14.63
N LYS A 166 14.95 -19.36 -14.48
CA LYS A 166 14.91 -18.62 -13.22
C LYS A 166 13.66 -17.76 -13.19
N LYS A 167 13.17 -17.44 -11.97
CA LYS A 167 12.07 -16.49 -11.80
C LYS A 167 12.58 -15.06 -12.00
N LEU A 168 11.86 -14.27 -12.75
CA LEU A 168 12.15 -12.85 -12.90
C LEU A 168 12.02 -12.16 -11.52
N SER A 169 12.98 -11.33 -11.17
CA SER A 169 12.88 -10.52 -9.95
C SER A 169 11.75 -9.49 -10.11
N PRO A 170 10.92 -9.27 -9.07
CA PRO A 170 9.88 -8.23 -9.10
C PRO A 170 10.44 -6.85 -9.46
N ILE A 171 11.64 -6.52 -8.99
CA ILE A 171 12.32 -5.24 -9.29
C ILE A 171 12.60 -5.11 -10.79
N LEU A 172 13.08 -6.17 -11.43
CA LEU A 172 13.37 -6.16 -12.86
C LEU A 172 12.07 -5.99 -13.68
N LEU A 173 10.97 -6.57 -13.22
CA LEU A 173 9.66 -6.45 -13.82
C LEU A 173 9.12 -5.00 -13.74
N ILE A 174 9.35 -4.32 -12.62
CA ILE A 174 9.02 -2.91 -12.44
C ILE A 174 9.86 -2.03 -13.40
N ILE A 175 11.16 -2.29 -13.52
CA ILE A 175 12.03 -1.53 -14.45
C ILE A 175 11.58 -1.72 -15.90
N ILE A 176 11.29 -2.97 -16.31
CA ILE A 176 10.79 -3.26 -17.65
C ILE A 176 9.45 -2.53 -17.90
N SER A 177 8.56 -2.54 -16.92
CA SER A 177 7.27 -1.87 -17.03
C SER A 177 7.42 -0.34 -17.13
N ALA A 178 8.36 0.25 -16.39
CA ALA A 178 8.64 1.68 -16.45
C ALA A 178 9.20 2.10 -17.83
N VAL A 179 10.16 1.35 -18.35
CA VAL A 179 10.73 1.61 -19.69
C VAL A 179 9.68 1.42 -20.77
N ALA A 180 8.86 0.35 -20.70
CA ALA A 180 7.78 0.13 -21.64
C ALA A 180 6.69 1.23 -21.54
N GLY A 181 6.39 1.70 -20.34
CA GLY A 181 5.46 2.81 -20.12
C GLY A 181 5.95 4.10 -20.76
N MET A 182 7.22 4.48 -20.55
CA MET A 182 7.82 5.65 -21.19
C MET A 182 7.79 5.56 -22.72
N ALA A 183 8.08 4.39 -23.27
CA ALA A 183 8.06 4.17 -24.72
C ALA A 183 6.66 4.23 -25.34
N VAL A 184 5.64 3.72 -24.63
CA VAL A 184 4.26 3.61 -25.14
C VAL A 184 3.46 4.90 -24.93
N TYR A 185 3.71 5.60 -23.81
CA TYR A 185 3.02 6.86 -23.50
C TYR A 185 3.76 8.11 -24.01
N GLY A 186 4.99 7.96 -24.51
CA GLY A 186 5.74 9.07 -25.13
C GLY A 186 6.26 10.12 -24.14
N ILE A 187 6.55 9.71 -22.90
CA ILE A 187 7.12 10.58 -21.86
C ILE A 187 8.61 10.39 -21.78
#